data_71a5e40eb9eb96bc2bea107e7f82526d
#
_entry.id   71a5e40eb9eb96bc2bea107e7f82526d
#
_cell.length_a   1.000
_cell.length_b   1.000
_cell.length_c   1.000
_cell.angle_alpha   90.00
_cell.angle_beta   90.00
_cell.angle_gamma   90.00
#
_symmetry.space_group_name_H-M   'P 1'
#
loop_
_entity.id
_entity.type
_entity.pdbx_description
1 polymer ?
#
loop_
_entity_poly.entity_id
_entity_poly.type
_entity_poly.pdbx_seq_one_letter_code
_entity_poly.pdbx_strand_id
1 'polypeptide(L)'
;MKGRCCTGKKIVKMKTGLVLEGGALRGLYTMGIVDVLTEQRIFFDGMIGVSAGAAFGCNYKSRQPGRVLRYNQRFAHDWRYCSVRSWLCTGDLFGADFGYHQVPEELDPFDFKTFYANPTAFWLVATDVETGEAVYQQATEGMHIDELCEWIRASSSMPLVSQWVEIKEQKLLDGGLADAIPLRFFNGQGYERNVVILTQPRGYIKQPNALMPLMRLVYYRHPRFVQTIAQRHEMYNAQLRYVEAQEKAGKAFVIAPETKLPIQHITHDRQRMQRTYDIGRAQALALLPQLKAFLENETTR
;
A
#
# COMPACT_ATOMS: atom_id res chain seq x y z
N MET A 1 12.37 -53.32 27.04
CA MET A 1 11.75 -52.69 25.86
C MET A 1 11.62 -51.19 26.12
N LYS A 2 12.52 -50.41 25.53
CA LYS A 2 12.47 -48.91 25.67
C LYS A 2 11.71 -48.32 24.47
N GLY A 3 10.52 -47.82 24.75
CA GLY A 3 9.72 -47.13 23.72
C GLY A 3 10.39 -45.83 23.30
N ARG A 4 10.74 -45.67 22.02
CA ARG A 4 11.17 -44.43 21.41
C ARG A 4 9.95 -43.49 21.34
N CYS A 5 9.96 -42.45 22.11
CA CYS A 5 9.02 -41.33 21.97
C CYS A 5 9.44 -40.55 20.73
N CYS A 6 8.72 -40.73 19.64
CA CYS A 6 8.84 -39.90 18.43
C CYS A 6 8.18 -38.55 18.74
N THR A 7 8.96 -37.56 19.16
CA THR A 7 8.51 -36.16 19.19
C THR A 7 8.35 -35.66 17.76
N GLY A 8 7.14 -35.78 17.23
CA GLY A 8 6.81 -35.16 15.93
C GLY A 8 7.01 -33.64 16.04
N LYS A 9 8.05 -33.11 15.37
CA LYS A 9 8.20 -31.68 15.15
C LYS A 9 6.96 -31.20 14.40
N LYS A 10 6.11 -30.40 15.04
CA LYS A 10 5.04 -29.68 14.36
C LYS A 10 5.72 -28.72 13.39
N ILE A 11 5.57 -28.94 12.09
CA ILE A 11 5.92 -27.97 11.06
C ILE A 11 4.95 -26.80 11.21
N VAL A 12 5.40 -25.73 11.84
CA VAL A 12 4.64 -24.47 11.91
C VAL A 12 4.84 -23.79 10.56
N LYS A 13 3.82 -23.80 9.72
CA LYS A 13 3.82 -23.08 8.43
C LYS A 13 4.07 -21.60 8.70
N MET A 14 5.16 -21.05 8.17
CA MET A 14 5.43 -19.61 8.25
C MET A 14 4.37 -18.84 7.47
N LYS A 15 3.85 -17.75 8.08
CA LYS A 15 2.91 -16.87 7.39
C LYS A 15 3.63 -16.06 6.32
N THR A 16 3.04 -16.03 5.15
CA THR A 16 3.50 -15.22 4.02
C THR A 16 2.78 -13.88 4.00
N GLY A 17 3.50 -12.83 3.63
CA GLY A 17 2.97 -11.47 3.57
C GLY A 17 3.26 -10.75 2.27
N LEU A 18 2.38 -9.81 1.92
CA LEU A 18 2.52 -8.90 0.79
C LEU A 18 2.54 -7.46 1.32
N VAL A 19 3.65 -6.75 1.12
CA VAL A 19 3.84 -5.36 1.56
C VAL A 19 3.85 -4.43 0.35
N LEU A 20 2.91 -3.48 0.32
CA LEU A 20 2.69 -2.56 -0.79
C LEU A 20 3.04 -1.13 -0.38
N GLU A 21 4.15 -0.61 -0.93
CA GLU A 21 4.52 0.80 -0.76
C GLU A 21 3.49 1.73 -1.41
N GLY A 22 3.28 2.89 -0.81
CA GLY A 22 2.52 3.99 -1.41
C GLY A 22 3.27 4.68 -2.55
N GLY A 23 2.56 5.52 -3.30
CA GLY A 23 3.20 6.28 -4.38
C GLY A 23 2.25 6.95 -5.35
N ALA A 24 1.01 7.21 -4.95
CA ALA A 24 -0.03 7.75 -5.81
C ALA A 24 -0.12 6.93 -7.13
N LEU A 25 -0.16 7.54 -8.31
CA LEU A 25 -0.29 6.81 -9.58
C LEU A 25 0.89 5.88 -9.92
N ARG A 26 2.05 5.97 -9.23
CA ARG A 26 3.09 4.93 -9.34
C ARG A 26 2.61 3.56 -8.87
N GLY A 27 1.58 3.51 -8.02
CA GLY A 27 0.89 2.29 -7.62
C GLY A 27 0.30 1.48 -8.77
N LEU A 28 0.14 2.04 -9.98
CA LEU A 28 -0.23 1.28 -11.17
C LEU A 28 0.83 0.23 -11.55
N TYR A 29 2.11 0.52 -11.33
CA TYR A 29 3.17 -0.49 -11.44
C TYR A 29 2.95 -1.64 -10.44
N THR A 30 2.66 -1.30 -9.17
CA THR A 30 2.32 -2.27 -8.14
C THR A 30 1.13 -3.14 -8.57
N MET A 31 0.10 -2.53 -9.16
CA MET A 31 -1.08 -3.27 -9.61
C MET A 31 -0.81 -4.16 -10.81
N GLY A 32 0.07 -3.75 -11.73
CA GLY A 32 0.54 -4.64 -12.79
C GLY A 32 1.15 -5.94 -12.25
N ILE A 33 1.93 -5.84 -11.16
CA ILE A 33 2.51 -7.01 -10.47
C ILE A 33 1.42 -7.83 -9.78
N VAL A 34 0.60 -7.17 -8.97
CA VAL A 34 -0.44 -7.80 -8.13
C VAL A 34 -1.48 -8.54 -8.98
N ASP A 35 -1.82 -8.00 -10.15
CA ASP A 35 -2.75 -8.65 -11.07
C ASP A 35 -2.14 -9.94 -11.66
N VAL A 36 -0.84 -9.95 -11.99
CA VAL A 36 -0.14 -11.18 -12.39
C VAL A 36 -0.14 -12.19 -11.23
N LEU A 37 0.10 -11.77 -9.99
CA LEU A 37 0.03 -12.68 -8.83
C LEU A 37 -1.37 -13.31 -8.71
N THR A 38 -2.42 -12.51 -8.89
CA THR A 38 -3.82 -12.97 -8.85
C THR A 38 -4.11 -13.97 -9.97
N GLU A 39 -3.72 -13.66 -11.21
CA GLU A 39 -3.86 -14.53 -12.39
C GLU A 39 -3.12 -15.86 -12.23
N GLN A 40 -1.93 -15.82 -11.60
CA GLN A 40 -1.11 -16.99 -11.30
C GLN A 40 -1.53 -17.72 -10.01
N ARG A 41 -2.62 -17.29 -9.36
CA ARG A 41 -3.15 -17.86 -8.11
C ARG A 41 -2.12 -17.90 -6.98
N ILE A 42 -1.24 -16.90 -6.92
CA ILE A 42 -0.30 -16.70 -5.82
C ILE A 42 -0.98 -15.84 -4.77
N PHE A 43 -1.25 -16.40 -3.61
CA PHE A 43 -1.98 -15.77 -2.52
C PHE A 43 -1.17 -15.80 -1.22
N PHE A 44 -1.31 -14.74 -0.45
CA PHE A 44 -0.62 -14.53 0.82
C PHE A 44 -1.57 -14.67 2.00
N ASP A 45 -1.04 -15.06 3.17
CA ASP A 45 -1.81 -15.13 4.41
C ASP A 45 -2.24 -13.74 4.89
N GLY A 46 -1.45 -12.69 4.54
CA GLY A 46 -1.81 -11.30 4.80
C GLY A 46 -1.16 -10.33 3.83
N MET A 47 -1.72 -9.12 3.80
CA MET A 47 -1.17 -8.00 3.06
C MET A 47 -1.30 -6.71 3.85
N ILE A 48 -0.37 -5.79 3.64
CA ILE A 48 -0.37 -4.45 4.21
C ILE A 48 -0.08 -3.43 3.13
N GLY A 49 -0.92 -2.41 3.05
CA GLY A 49 -0.80 -1.35 2.06
C GLY A 49 -0.76 0.04 2.69
N VAL A 50 -0.03 0.94 2.05
CA VAL A 50 0.09 2.34 2.44
C VAL A 50 -0.33 3.22 1.27
N SER A 51 -1.21 4.23 1.50
CA SER A 51 -1.59 5.18 0.45
C SER A 51 -2.16 4.44 -0.78
N ALA A 52 -1.61 4.66 -1.97
CA ALA A 52 -1.99 3.90 -3.16
C ALA A 52 -1.81 2.37 -3.00
N GLY A 53 -0.87 1.91 -2.17
CA GLY A 53 -0.73 0.50 -1.82
C GLY A 53 -1.93 -0.05 -1.06
N ALA A 54 -2.63 0.78 -0.28
CA ALA A 54 -3.89 0.44 0.37
C ALA A 54 -5.08 0.57 -0.60
N ALA A 55 -5.23 1.74 -1.24
CA ALA A 55 -6.37 2.06 -2.09
C ALA A 55 -6.45 1.19 -3.36
N PHE A 56 -5.32 0.80 -3.90
CA PHE A 56 -5.25 -0.08 -5.06
C PHE A 56 -5.17 -1.55 -4.64
N GLY A 57 -4.37 -1.83 -3.59
CA GLY A 57 -4.11 -3.19 -3.11
C GLY A 57 -5.36 -3.93 -2.62
N CYS A 58 -6.41 -3.24 -2.14
CA CYS A 58 -7.67 -3.86 -1.75
C CYS A 58 -8.27 -4.71 -2.90
N ASN A 59 -7.98 -4.37 -4.17
CA ASN A 59 -8.43 -5.11 -5.34
C ASN A 59 -7.80 -6.51 -5.48
N TYR A 60 -6.64 -6.74 -4.87
CA TYR A 60 -6.08 -8.09 -4.75
C TYR A 60 -6.95 -8.99 -3.86
N LYS A 61 -7.39 -8.46 -2.70
CA LYS A 61 -8.27 -9.22 -1.79
C LYS A 61 -9.67 -9.42 -2.38
N SER A 62 -10.20 -8.46 -3.15
CA SER A 62 -11.48 -8.61 -3.86
C SER A 62 -11.39 -9.39 -5.16
N ARG A 63 -10.18 -9.85 -5.56
CA ARG A 63 -9.97 -10.64 -6.79
C ARG A 63 -10.42 -9.93 -8.07
N GLN A 64 -10.15 -8.64 -8.19
CA GLN A 64 -10.56 -7.83 -9.34
C GLN A 64 -9.34 -7.33 -10.14
N PRO A 65 -8.61 -8.21 -10.88
CA PRO A 65 -7.50 -7.79 -11.72
C PRO A 65 -7.96 -6.80 -12.81
N GLY A 66 -7.11 -5.84 -13.15
CA GLY A 66 -7.38 -4.79 -14.15
C GLY A 66 -8.30 -3.68 -13.68
N ARG A 67 -9.04 -3.83 -12.56
CA ARG A 67 -9.99 -2.83 -12.09
C ARG A 67 -9.31 -1.48 -11.82
N VAL A 68 -8.16 -1.48 -11.16
CA VAL A 68 -7.45 -0.23 -10.80
C VAL A 68 -7.04 0.54 -12.06
N LEU A 69 -6.46 -0.12 -13.05
CA LEU A 69 -6.10 0.55 -14.31
C LEU A 69 -7.34 1.10 -15.01
N ARG A 70 -8.41 0.28 -15.10
CA ARG A 70 -9.65 0.63 -15.78
C ARG A 70 -10.29 1.90 -15.23
N TYR A 71 -10.53 2.00 -13.90
CA TYR A 71 -11.18 3.20 -13.37
C TYR A 71 -10.26 4.42 -13.40
N ASN A 72 -8.94 4.27 -13.18
CA ASN A 72 -8.00 5.39 -13.30
C ASN A 72 -7.98 5.95 -14.72
N GLN A 73 -8.00 5.11 -15.76
CA GLN A 73 -8.09 5.56 -17.15
C GLN A 73 -9.47 6.13 -17.49
N ARG A 74 -10.54 5.50 -17.00
CA ARG A 74 -11.91 5.95 -17.26
C ARG A 74 -12.15 7.35 -16.73
N PHE A 75 -11.72 7.62 -15.51
CA PHE A 75 -11.96 8.89 -14.82
C PHE A 75 -10.77 9.87 -14.86
N ALA A 76 -9.76 9.59 -15.69
CA ALA A 76 -8.56 10.44 -15.79
C ALA A 76 -8.87 11.92 -16.06
N HIS A 77 -9.91 12.21 -16.81
CA HIS A 77 -10.34 13.58 -17.15
C HIS A 77 -11.60 14.03 -16.40
N ASP A 78 -12.13 13.24 -15.48
CA ASP A 78 -13.25 13.66 -14.64
C ASP A 78 -12.72 14.56 -13.50
N TRP A 79 -13.19 15.78 -13.46
CA TRP A 79 -12.74 16.75 -12.47
C TRP A 79 -13.04 16.32 -11.02
N ARG A 80 -14.07 15.49 -10.82
CA ARG A 80 -14.45 14.95 -9.50
C ARG A 80 -13.45 13.93 -9.00
N TYR A 81 -12.74 13.24 -9.94
CA TYR A 81 -11.80 12.19 -9.57
C TYR A 81 -10.48 12.75 -9.06
N CYS A 82 -9.83 13.65 -9.83
CA CYS A 82 -8.58 14.29 -9.42
C CYS A 82 -8.38 15.61 -10.17
N SER A 83 -8.54 16.75 -9.50
CA SER A 83 -8.33 18.06 -10.10
C SER A 83 -8.17 19.18 -9.07
N VAL A 84 -7.59 20.30 -9.51
CA VAL A 84 -7.58 21.55 -8.72
C VAL A 84 -9.01 22.02 -8.41
N ARG A 85 -9.96 21.79 -9.33
CA ARG A 85 -11.37 22.12 -9.09
C ARG A 85 -11.96 21.29 -7.95
N SER A 86 -11.68 19.99 -7.89
CA SER A 86 -12.07 19.14 -6.77
C SER A 86 -11.52 19.71 -5.46
N TRP A 87 -10.22 20.03 -5.43
CA TRP A 87 -9.57 20.60 -4.25
C TRP A 87 -10.21 21.91 -3.78
N LEU A 88 -10.51 22.83 -4.70
CA LEU A 88 -11.16 24.10 -4.35
C LEU A 88 -12.62 23.92 -3.88
N CYS A 89 -13.35 22.92 -4.41
CA CYS A 89 -14.74 22.67 -4.05
C CYS A 89 -14.91 21.83 -2.78
N THR A 90 -13.99 20.89 -2.52
CA THR A 90 -14.15 19.85 -1.48
C THR A 90 -13.03 19.84 -0.44
N GLY A 91 -11.91 20.53 -0.70
CA GLY A 91 -10.68 20.44 0.09
C GLY A 91 -9.80 19.23 -0.25
N ASP A 92 -10.26 18.35 -1.15
CA ASP A 92 -9.57 17.12 -1.55
C ASP A 92 -9.23 17.17 -3.05
N LEU A 93 -7.94 17.02 -3.36
CA LEU A 93 -7.47 16.97 -4.76
C LEU A 93 -7.99 15.72 -5.48
N PHE A 94 -7.95 14.58 -4.79
CA PHE A 94 -8.68 13.38 -5.16
C PHE A 94 -10.04 13.43 -4.47
N GLY A 95 -11.12 13.60 -5.23
CA GLY A 95 -12.45 13.79 -4.67
C GLY A 95 -12.87 12.60 -3.81
N ALA A 96 -13.02 12.86 -2.50
CA ALA A 96 -13.24 11.83 -1.50
C ALA A 96 -14.52 11.03 -1.77
N ASP A 97 -15.66 11.71 -1.87
CA ASP A 97 -16.96 11.08 -2.15
C ASP A 97 -16.95 10.34 -3.49
N PHE A 98 -16.43 10.98 -4.54
CA PHE A 98 -16.38 10.36 -5.87
C PHE A 98 -15.51 9.11 -5.90
N GLY A 99 -14.28 9.19 -5.36
CA GLY A 99 -13.28 8.12 -5.46
C GLY A 99 -13.52 6.94 -4.51
N TYR A 100 -14.05 7.20 -3.31
CA TYR A 100 -14.19 6.18 -2.26
C TYR A 100 -15.63 5.69 -2.02
N HIS A 101 -16.64 6.39 -2.61
CA HIS A 101 -18.04 5.97 -2.55
C HIS A 101 -18.63 5.78 -3.95
N GLN A 102 -18.79 6.81 -4.77
CA GLN A 102 -19.47 6.69 -6.07
C GLN A 102 -18.78 5.70 -7.02
N VAL A 103 -17.43 5.70 -7.10
CA VAL A 103 -16.72 4.76 -7.99
C VAL A 103 -16.88 3.31 -7.51
N PRO A 104 -16.60 2.93 -6.25
CA PRO A 104 -16.69 1.53 -5.81
C PRO A 104 -18.14 1.03 -5.64
N GLU A 105 -19.12 1.90 -5.47
CA GLU A 105 -20.51 1.48 -5.27
C GLU A 105 -21.27 1.40 -6.59
N GLU A 106 -21.09 2.37 -7.51
CA GLU A 106 -21.95 2.53 -8.68
C GLU A 106 -21.20 2.48 -10.02
N LEU A 107 -20.08 3.24 -10.12
CA LEU A 107 -19.48 3.53 -11.43
C LEU A 107 -18.52 2.45 -11.92
N ASP A 108 -17.81 1.81 -11.01
CA ASP A 108 -16.95 0.64 -11.22
C ASP A 108 -16.99 -0.23 -9.97
N PRO A 109 -18.05 -1.05 -9.80
CA PRO A 109 -18.36 -1.72 -8.53
C PRO A 109 -17.20 -2.55 -7.97
N PHE A 110 -16.96 -2.35 -6.67
CA PHE A 110 -16.01 -3.13 -5.90
C PHE A 110 -16.70 -4.38 -5.33
N ASP A 111 -16.08 -5.54 -5.44
CA ASP A 111 -16.62 -6.77 -4.92
C ASP A 111 -16.35 -6.91 -3.40
N PHE A 112 -17.15 -6.23 -2.60
CA PHE A 112 -17.09 -6.29 -1.14
C PHE A 112 -17.35 -7.72 -0.63
N LYS A 113 -18.23 -8.48 -1.30
CA LYS A 113 -18.53 -9.85 -0.91
C LYS A 113 -17.30 -10.74 -1.00
N THR A 114 -16.60 -10.71 -2.13
CA THR A 114 -15.35 -11.46 -2.29
C THR A 114 -14.26 -10.93 -1.35
N PHE A 115 -14.19 -9.61 -1.14
CA PHE A 115 -13.22 -9.01 -0.22
C PHE A 115 -13.36 -9.56 1.20
N TYR A 116 -14.56 -9.58 1.77
CA TYR A 116 -14.80 -10.08 3.13
C TYR A 116 -14.69 -11.60 3.22
N ALA A 117 -15.12 -12.34 2.22
CA ALA A 117 -15.01 -13.80 2.18
C ALA A 117 -13.56 -14.31 2.00
N ASN A 118 -12.64 -13.46 1.52
CA ASN A 118 -11.25 -13.83 1.30
C ASN A 118 -10.47 -13.85 2.62
N PRO A 119 -9.82 -14.97 3.01
CA PRO A 119 -9.13 -15.11 4.29
C PRO A 119 -7.85 -14.29 4.43
N THR A 120 -7.30 -13.73 3.33
CA THR A 120 -6.11 -12.88 3.40
C THR A 120 -6.36 -11.70 4.35
N ALA A 121 -5.58 -11.59 5.42
CA ALA A 121 -5.66 -10.44 6.32
C ALA A 121 -5.23 -9.17 5.56
N PHE A 122 -6.01 -8.10 5.66
CA PHE A 122 -5.71 -6.82 5.01
C PHE A 122 -5.47 -5.73 6.05
N TRP A 123 -4.27 -5.15 6.02
CA TRP A 123 -3.84 -4.09 6.91
C TRP A 123 -3.66 -2.77 6.16
N LEU A 124 -4.05 -1.69 6.81
CA LEU A 124 -3.99 -0.31 6.35
C LEU A 124 -3.12 0.50 7.29
N VAL A 125 -2.38 1.45 6.76
CA VAL A 125 -1.55 2.37 7.55
C VAL A 125 -2.02 3.79 7.34
N ALA A 126 -2.25 4.51 8.43
CA ALA A 126 -2.50 5.94 8.44
C ALA A 126 -1.52 6.64 9.40
N THR A 127 -1.46 7.96 9.39
CA THR A 127 -0.68 8.75 10.34
C THR A 127 -1.64 9.59 11.19
N ASP A 128 -1.56 9.46 12.50
CA ASP A 128 -2.32 10.28 13.43
C ASP A 128 -1.73 11.70 13.49
N VAL A 129 -2.58 12.71 13.28
CA VAL A 129 -2.16 14.12 13.22
C VAL A 129 -1.79 14.68 14.61
N GLU A 130 -2.36 14.16 15.69
CA GLU A 130 -2.08 14.63 17.04
C GLU A 130 -0.75 14.08 17.57
N THR A 131 -0.49 12.80 17.32
CA THR A 131 0.71 12.12 17.82
C THR A 131 1.86 12.11 16.83
N GLY A 132 1.58 12.21 15.53
CA GLY A 132 2.55 12.01 14.44
C GLY A 132 2.95 10.55 14.24
N GLU A 133 2.30 9.60 14.92
CA GLU A 133 2.64 8.18 14.88
C GLU A 133 1.85 7.44 13.79
N ALA A 134 2.38 6.30 13.37
CA ALA A 134 1.67 5.39 12.47
C ALA A 134 0.55 4.66 13.21
N VAL A 135 -0.63 4.63 12.60
CA VAL A 135 -1.80 3.86 13.05
C VAL A 135 -2.02 2.72 12.06
N TYR A 136 -2.12 1.50 12.60
CA TYR A 136 -2.31 0.30 11.79
C TYR A 136 -3.71 -0.26 12.06
N GLN A 137 -4.48 -0.42 11.01
CA GLN A 137 -5.83 -0.96 11.07
C GLN A 137 -5.94 -2.23 10.23
N GLN A 138 -6.40 -3.29 10.84
CA GLN A 138 -6.78 -4.49 10.09
C GLN A 138 -8.26 -4.39 9.68
N ALA A 139 -8.54 -4.61 8.40
CA ALA A 139 -9.90 -4.80 7.93
C ALA A 139 -10.42 -6.16 8.38
N THR A 140 -11.41 -6.17 9.26
CA THR A 140 -12.05 -7.36 9.82
C THR A 140 -13.40 -7.64 9.16
N GLU A 141 -13.92 -8.86 9.27
CA GLU A 141 -15.22 -9.24 8.71
C GLU A 141 -16.40 -8.41 9.27
N GLY A 142 -16.27 -7.88 10.49
CA GLY A 142 -17.28 -7.04 11.13
C GLY A 142 -17.17 -5.54 10.83
N MET A 143 -16.16 -5.12 10.07
CA MET A 143 -15.98 -3.72 9.69
C MET A 143 -17.02 -3.32 8.64
N HIS A 144 -17.76 -2.24 8.89
CA HIS A 144 -18.71 -1.71 7.92
C HIS A 144 -17.99 -1.20 6.66
N ILE A 145 -18.68 -1.28 5.52
CA ILE A 145 -18.11 -0.88 4.21
C ILE A 145 -17.62 0.58 4.26
N ASP A 146 -18.44 1.49 4.80
CA ASP A 146 -18.06 2.90 4.90
C ASP A 146 -16.82 3.09 5.79
N GLU A 147 -16.72 2.37 6.91
CA GLU A 147 -15.53 2.43 7.76
C GLU A 147 -14.28 1.94 7.01
N LEU A 148 -14.39 0.89 6.20
CA LEU A 148 -13.29 0.42 5.35
C LEU A 148 -12.89 1.48 4.32
N CYS A 149 -13.85 2.11 3.65
CA CYS A 149 -13.62 3.18 2.68
C CYS A 149 -12.94 4.38 3.33
N GLU A 150 -13.38 4.78 4.53
CA GLU A 150 -12.76 5.87 5.29
C GLU A 150 -11.32 5.54 5.74
N TRP A 151 -11.02 4.31 6.15
CA TRP A 151 -9.66 3.88 6.45
C TRP A 151 -8.76 3.90 5.20
N ILE A 152 -9.26 3.46 4.04
CA ILE A 152 -8.55 3.54 2.76
C ILE A 152 -8.31 5.01 2.37
N ARG A 153 -9.31 5.88 2.56
CA ARG A 153 -9.20 7.33 2.33
C ARG A 153 -8.16 7.95 3.25
N ALA A 154 -8.21 7.66 4.56
CA ALA A 154 -7.23 8.15 5.54
C ALA A 154 -5.80 7.77 5.14
N SER A 155 -5.58 6.49 4.79
CA SER A 155 -4.27 6.00 4.32
C SER A 155 -3.74 6.76 3.10
N SER A 156 -4.61 7.37 2.29
CA SER A 156 -4.29 8.03 1.02
C SER A 156 -4.42 9.55 1.05
N SER A 157 -4.83 10.14 2.19
CA SER A 157 -5.05 11.59 2.34
C SER A 157 -3.73 12.32 2.59
N MET A 158 -3.18 12.92 1.52
CA MET A 158 -1.91 13.64 1.59
C MET A 158 -2.07 15.04 2.21
N PRO A 159 -1.14 15.49 3.09
CA PRO A 159 -1.15 16.85 3.63
C PRO A 159 -1.18 17.93 2.55
N LEU A 160 -1.84 19.06 2.84
CA LEU A 160 -2.05 20.23 1.98
C LEU A 160 -3.02 20.02 0.82
N VAL A 161 -3.18 18.81 0.33
CA VAL A 161 -4.03 18.50 -0.84
C VAL A 161 -5.21 17.59 -0.51
N SER A 162 -5.34 17.20 0.77
CA SER A 162 -6.50 16.49 1.30
C SER A 162 -6.81 16.97 2.71
N GLN A 163 -8.07 16.83 3.09
CA GLN A 163 -8.49 16.98 4.47
C GLN A 163 -8.07 15.74 5.27
N TRP A 164 -7.88 15.91 6.59
CA TRP A 164 -7.75 14.72 7.45
C TRP A 164 -9.08 13.98 7.55
N VAL A 165 -8.99 12.70 7.79
CA VAL A 165 -10.14 11.82 7.98
C VAL A 165 -10.33 11.59 9.47
N GLU A 166 -11.53 11.82 9.97
CA GLU A 166 -11.85 11.58 11.37
C GLU A 166 -12.46 10.19 11.54
N ILE A 167 -11.75 9.30 12.24
CA ILE A 167 -12.22 7.95 12.55
C ILE A 167 -12.02 7.72 14.05
N LYS A 168 -13.08 7.42 14.79
CA LYS A 168 -13.03 7.14 16.25
C LYS A 168 -12.22 8.20 17.02
N GLU A 169 -12.52 9.48 16.77
CA GLU A 169 -11.90 10.65 17.41
C GLU A 169 -10.43 10.90 17.00
N GLN A 170 -9.86 10.08 16.13
CA GLN A 170 -8.52 10.28 15.57
C GLN A 170 -8.59 11.08 14.27
N LYS A 171 -7.68 12.04 14.09
CA LYS A 171 -7.48 12.77 12.83
C LYS A 171 -6.35 12.13 12.07
N LEU A 172 -6.67 11.52 10.94
CA LEU A 172 -5.77 10.67 10.19
C LEU A 172 -5.41 11.26 8.81
N LEU A 173 -4.16 11.13 8.42
CA LEU A 173 -3.63 11.45 7.10
C LEU A 173 -2.80 10.28 6.56
N ASP A 174 -2.22 10.45 5.35
CA ASP A 174 -1.48 9.42 4.59
C ASP A 174 -0.46 8.68 5.47
N GLY A 175 -0.55 7.37 5.49
CA GLY A 175 0.31 6.50 6.29
C GLY A 175 1.79 6.58 5.92
N GLY A 176 2.11 6.92 4.67
CA GLY A 176 3.48 7.06 4.20
C GLY A 176 4.23 8.27 4.77
N LEU A 177 3.63 9.02 5.69
CA LEU A 177 4.31 10.05 6.46
C LEU A 177 5.07 9.44 7.66
N ALA A 178 4.44 8.51 8.38
CA ALA A 178 4.99 7.86 9.56
C ALA A 178 5.57 6.47 9.28
N ASP A 179 4.96 5.67 8.36
CA ASP A 179 5.47 4.36 7.95
C ASP A 179 5.15 4.09 6.47
N ALA A 180 6.11 4.33 5.59
CA ALA A 180 5.92 4.22 4.14
C ALA A 180 6.09 2.79 3.59
N ILE A 181 6.89 1.95 4.28
CA ILE A 181 7.15 0.55 3.91
C ILE A 181 7.05 -0.30 5.20
N PRO A 182 5.84 -0.68 5.62
CA PRO A 182 5.56 -1.22 6.95
C PRO A 182 6.01 -2.68 7.16
N LEU A 183 7.14 -3.07 6.57
CA LEU A 183 7.69 -4.42 6.67
C LEU A 183 8.07 -4.78 8.11
N ARG A 184 8.61 -3.82 8.89
CA ARG A 184 8.98 -4.06 10.28
C ARG A 184 7.76 -4.37 11.15
N PHE A 185 6.70 -3.58 11.01
CA PHE A 185 5.42 -3.85 11.68
C PHE A 185 4.88 -5.21 11.27
N PHE A 186 4.87 -5.51 9.96
CA PHE A 186 4.28 -6.73 9.44
C PHE A 186 5.04 -7.99 9.88
N ASN A 187 6.37 -7.92 9.96
CA ASN A 187 7.18 -8.98 10.59
C ASN A 187 6.79 -9.19 12.06
N GLY A 188 6.53 -8.11 12.80
CA GLY A 188 6.06 -8.17 14.20
C GLY A 188 4.68 -8.82 14.36
N GLN A 189 3.85 -8.82 13.32
CA GLN A 189 2.55 -9.52 13.27
C GLN A 189 2.68 -11.01 12.89
N GLY A 190 3.91 -11.53 12.77
CA GLY A 190 4.18 -12.93 12.48
C GLY A 190 4.21 -13.29 10.99
N TYR A 191 4.23 -12.30 10.10
CA TYR A 191 4.48 -12.51 8.66
C TYR A 191 5.98 -12.53 8.42
N GLU A 192 6.60 -13.68 8.52
CA GLU A 192 8.07 -13.81 8.51
C GLU A 192 8.66 -13.91 7.09
N ARG A 193 7.83 -14.21 6.09
CA ARG A 193 8.22 -14.34 4.68
C ARG A 193 7.40 -13.39 3.83
N ASN A 194 8.02 -12.31 3.38
CA ASN A 194 7.31 -11.22 2.75
C ASN A 194 7.74 -10.96 1.31
N VAL A 195 6.77 -10.68 0.43
CA VAL A 195 6.99 -10.04 -0.86
C VAL A 195 6.77 -8.54 -0.68
N VAL A 196 7.77 -7.74 -1.00
CA VAL A 196 7.73 -6.28 -0.85
C VAL A 196 7.77 -5.64 -2.23
N ILE A 197 6.72 -4.89 -2.56
CA ILE A 197 6.65 -4.18 -3.84
C ILE A 197 6.91 -2.69 -3.58
N LEU A 198 8.00 -2.20 -4.15
CA LEU A 198 8.42 -0.80 -4.07
C LEU A 198 7.99 -0.04 -5.33
N THR A 199 7.78 1.26 -5.21
CA THR A 199 7.41 2.18 -6.30
C THR A 199 8.57 3.08 -6.74
N GLN A 200 9.72 2.94 -6.08
CA GLN A 200 10.96 3.61 -6.41
C GLN A 200 12.03 2.60 -6.80
N PRO A 201 12.94 2.95 -7.70
CA PRO A 201 14.02 2.07 -8.12
C PRO A 201 14.99 1.78 -6.97
N ARG A 202 15.72 0.68 -7.08
CA ARG A 202 16.81 0.35 -6.13
C ARG A 202 17.84 1.47 -6.05
N GLY A 203 18.32 1.73 -4.86
CA GLY A 203 19.29 2.82 -4.61
C GLY A 203 18.66 4.22 -4.54
N TYR A 204 17.34 4.33 -4.60
CA TYR A 204 16.66 5.61 -4.39
C TYR A 204 16.92 6.14 -2.97
N ILE A 205 17.27 7.43 -2.87
CA ILE A 205 17.45 8.15 -1.62
C ILE A 205 16.44 9.28 -1.56
N LYS A 206 15.55 9.20 -0.58
CA LYS A 206 14.54 10.22 -0.34
C LYS A 206 15.19 11.48 0.23
N GLN A 207 14.87 12.63 -0.38
CA GLN A 207 15.35 13.93 0.06
C GLN A 207 14.38 14.57 1.07
N PRO A 208 14.86 15.53 1.89
CA PRO A 208 14.01 16.33 2.76
C PRO A 208 12.87 17.02 1.99
N ASN A 209 11.75 17.22 2.66
CA ASN A 209 10.58 17.85 2.04
C ASN A 209 10.81 19.36 1.87
N ALA A 210 10.83 19.85 0.63
CA ALA A 210 11.01 21.26 0.31
C ALA A 210 9.85 22.16 0.81
N LEU A 211 8.66 21.57 1.04
CA LEU A 211 7.49 22.31 1.53
C LEU A 211 7.42 22.43 3.06
N MET A 212 8.51 22.12 3.78
CA MET A 212 8.52 22.18 5.25
C MET A 212 8.12 23.55 5.83
N PRO A 213 8.51 24.72 5.26
CA PRO A 213 8.03 26.01 5.76
C PRO A 213 6.49 26.12 5.73
N LEU A 214 5.87 25.67 4.63
CA LEU A 214 4.40 25.66 4.49
C LEU A 214 3.75 24.64 5.44
N MET A 215 4.34 23.45 5.59
CA MET A 215 3.85 22.45 6.54
C MET A 215 3.84 22.97 7.98
N ARG A 216 4.90 23.68 8.40
CA ARG A 216 4.98 24.31 9.72
C ARG A 216 3.92 25.37 9.92
N LEU A 217 3.60 26.15 8.87
CA LEU A 217 2.57 27.18 8.93
C LEU A 217 1.17 26.58 9.04
N VAL A 218 0.85 25.58 8.19
CA VAL A 218 -0.50 24.98 8.14
C VAL A 218 -0.78 24.12 9.36
N TYR A 219 0.20 23.31 9.79
CA TYR A 219 0.05 22.37 10.90
C TYR A 219 0.71 22.86 12.20
N TYR A 220 0.77 24.18 12.42
CA TYR A 220 1.46 24.77 13.59
C TYR A 220 0.90 24.30 14.94
N ARG A 221 -0.37 23.89 14.98
CA ARG A 221 -1.02 23.33 16.18
C ARG A 221 -0.70 21.86 16.43
N HIS A 222 -0.08 21.19 15.47
CA HIS A 222 0.27 19.76 15.52
C HIS A 222 1.80 19.55 15.41
N PRO A 223 2.60 19.98 16.41
CA PRO A 223 4.06 20.00 16.29
C PRO A 223 4.68 18.62 16.12
N ARG A 224 4.09 17.56 16.69
CA ARG A 224 4.54 16.17 16.53
C ARG A 224 4.38 15.72 15.09
N PHE A 225 3.24 16.00 14.48
CA PHE A 225 2.99 15.72 13.07
C PHE A 225 3.97 16.46 12.15
N VAL A 226 4.24 17.73 12.42
CA VAL A 226 5.25 18.51 11.68
C VAL A 226 6.63 17.87 11.79
N GLN A 227 6.99 17.37 12.98
CA GLN A 227 8.25 16.65 13.19
C GLN A 227 8.30 15.36 12.37
N THR A 228 7.24 14.55 12.35
CA THR A 228 7.13 13.34 11.54
C THR A 228 7.34 13.64 10.04
N ILE A 229 6.69 14.70 9.51
CA ILE A 229 6.91 15.12 8.12
C ILE A 229 8.36 15.54 7.87
N ALA A 230 8.97 16.26 8.79
CA ALA A 230 10.36 16.71 8.68
C ALA A 230 11.35 15.54 8.63
N GLN A 231 11.13 14.51 9.43
CA GLN A 231 11.96 13.30 9.54
C GLN A 231 11.58 12.20 8.53
N ARG A 232 10.54 12.41 7.72
CA ARG A 232 10.04 11.40 6.77
C ARG A 232 11.12 10.84 5.85
N HIS A 233 12.07 11.63 5.41
CA HIS A 233 13.14 11.20 4.52
C HIS A 233 14.11 10.26 5.24
N GLU A 234 14.41 10.48 6.50
CA GLU A 234 15.28 9.63 7.31
C GLU A 234 14.60 8.29 7.59
N MET A 235 13.33 8.33 8.02
CA MET A 235 12.49 7.15 8.24
C MET A 235 12.42 6.29 6.99
N TYR A 236 12.08 6.87 5.84
CA TYR A 236 11.96 6.16 4.57
C TYR A 236 13.29 5.50 4.16
N ASN A 237 14.41 6.22 4.24
CA ASN A 237 15.72 5.69 3.90
C ASN A 237 16.15 4.57 4.87
N ALA A 238 15.77 4.66 6.14
CA ALA A 238 15.99 3.59 7.11
C ALA A 238 15.16 2.34 6.79
N GLN A 239 13.92 2.51 6.32
CA GLN A 239 13.07 1.41 5.87
C GLN A 239 13.62 0.71 4.63
N LEU A 240 14.12 1.46 3.64
CA LEU A 240 14.80 0.85 2.49
C LEU A 240 15.99 -0.01 2.90
N ARG A 241 16.84 0.50 3.81
CA ARG A 241 17.96 -0.30 4.35
C ARG A 241 17.48 -1.56 5.08
N TYR A 242 16.37 -1.47 5.82
CA TYR A 242 15.78 -2.63 6.49
C TYR A 242 15.24 -3.65 5.49
N VAL A 243 14.55 -3.21 4.42
CA VAL A 243 14.08 -4.07 3.34
C VAL A 243 15.24 -4.80 2.67
N GLU A 244 16.31 -4.09 2.32
CA GLU A 244 17.52 -4.69 1.75
C GLU A 244 18.16 -5.73 2.68
N ALA A 245 18.21 -5.46 3.99
CA ALA A 245 18.72 -6.40 4.98
C ALA A 245 17.86 -7.67 5.07
N GLN A 246 16.52 -7.53 5.01
CA GLN A 246 15.61 -8.67 5.00
C GLN A 246 15.70 -9.49 3.71
N GLU A 247 15.91 -8.83 2.58
CA GLU A 247 16.12 -9.49 1.28
C GLU A 247 17.44 -10.31 1.31
N LYS A 248 18.55 -9.70 1.76
CA LYS A 248 19.84 -10.40 1.92
C LYS A 248 19.78 -11.59 2.88
N ALA A 249 18.92 -11.50 3.89
CA ALA A 249 18.68 -12.59 4.85
C ALA A 249 17.72 -13.67 4.30
N GLY A 250 17.23 -13.56 3.06
CA GLY A 250 16.27 -14.50 2.46
C GLY A 250 14.87 -14.47 3.08
N LYS A 251 14.54 -13.41 3.85
CA LYS A 251 13.24 -13.23 4.53
C LYS A 251 12.27 -12.38 3.73
N ALA A 252 12.77 -11.60 2.77
CA ALA A 252 11.95 -10.82 1.87
C ALA A 252 12.33 -11.07 0.41
N PHE A 253 11.33 -11.05 -0.48
CA PHE A 253 11.49 -10.99 -1.93
C PHE A 253 11.07 -9.60 -2.39
N VAL A 254 12.02 -8.82 -2.91
CA VAL A 254 11.78 -7.40 -3.22
C VAL A 254 11.61 -7.20 -4.72
N ILE A 255 10.46 -6.65 -5.11
CA ILE A 255 10.19 -6.22 -6.48
C ILE A 255 10.20 -4.69 -6.50
N ALA A 256 11.16 -4.12 -7.21
CA ALA A 256 11.32 -2.68 -7.38
C ALA A 256 11.50 -2.36 -8.86
N PRO A 257 11.01 -1.21 -9.37
CA PRO A 257 11.24 -0.85 -10.77
C PRO A 257 12.74 -0.69 -11.05
N GLU A 258 13.17 -1.13 -12.22
CA GLU A 258 14.59 -1.05 -12.62
C GLU A 258 15.06 0.40 -12.80
N THR A 259 14.14 1.24 -13.28
CA THR A 259 14.37 2.67 -13.49
C THR A 259 13.20 3.49 -12.97
N LYS A 260 13.35 4.82 -12.94
CA LYS A 260 12.26 5.71 -12.58
C LYS A 260 11.04 5.47 -13.48
N LEU A 261 9.89 5.21 -12.87
CA LEU A 261 8.64 4.97 -13.59
C LEU A 261 8.25 6.18 -14.45
N PRO A 262 7.68 5.96 -15.66
CA PRO A 262 7.34 7.03 -16.61
C PRO A 262 6.04 7.78 -16.22
N ILE A 263 5.75 7.88 -14.93
CA ILE A 263 4.53 8.48 -14.39
C ILE A 263 4.86 9.41 -13.22
N GLN A 264 4.13 10.51 -13.11
CA GLN A 264 4.17 11.42 -11.95
C GLN A 264 3.15 10.97 -10.91
N HIS A 265 3.17 11.60 -9.73
CA HIS A 265 2.18 11.32 -8.67
C HIS A 265 0.74 11.56 -9.15
N ILE A 266 0.56 12.57 -10.01
CA ILE A 266 -0.70 12.94 -10.62
C ILE A 266 -0.47 13.07 -12.13
N THR A 267 -1.32 12.46 -12.92
CA THR A 267 -1.36 12.60 -14.38
C THR A 267 -2.76 12.26 -14.88
N HIS A 268 -3.13 12.88 -16.01
CA HIS A 268 -4.35 12.54 -16.74
C HIS A 268 -4.04 11.74 -18.03
N ASP A 269 -2.76 11.42 -18.25
CA ASP A 269 -2.27 10.70 -19.42
C ASP A 269 -2.52 9.20 -19.29
N ARG A 270 -3.54 8.70 -19.98
CA ARG A 270 -3.94 7.28 -20.00
C ARG A 270 -2.83 6.37 -20.53
N GLN A 271 -2.02 6.84 -21.49
CA GLN A 271 -0.93 6.03 -22.06
C GLN A 271 0.19 5.82 -21.05
N ARG A 272 0.53 6.86 -20.26
CA ARG A 272 1.50 6.73 -19.16
C ARG A 272 0.99 5.80 -18.08
N MET A 273 -0.31 5.84 -17.77
CA MET A 273 -0.94 4.90 -16.83
C MET A 273 -0.78 3.46 -17.32
N GLN A 274 -1.16 3.20 -18.59
CA GLN A 274 -1.03 1.88 -19.22
C GLN A 274 0.43 1.40 -19.21
N ARG A 275 1.35 2.22 -19.70
CA ARG A 275 2.77 1.87 -19.75
C ARG A 275 3.34 1.53 -18.37
N THR A 276 2.95 2.28 -17.34
CA THR A 276 3.41 2.03 -15.97
C THR A 276 2.90 0.69 -15.45
N TYR A 277 1.65 0.38 -15.70
CA TYR A 277 1.03 -0.90 -15.36
C TYR A 277 1.71 -2.07 -16.11
N ASP A 278 1.95 -1.91 -17.44
CA ASP A 278 2.59 -2.95 -18.26
C ASP A 278 4.03 -3.24 -17.82
N ILE A 279 4.79 -2.22 -17.39
CA ILE A 279 6.12 -2.42 -16.79
C ILE A 279 6.03 -3.34 -15.56
N GLY A 280 5.05 -3.12 -14.69
CA GLY A 280 4.81 -3.97 -13.52
C GLY A 280 4.47 -5.41 -13.92
N ARG A 281 3.58 -5.60 -14.88
CA ARG A 281 3.22 -6.92 -15.41
C ARG A 281 4.41 -7.66 -15.99
N ALA A 282 5.17 -7.00 -16.86
CA ALA A 282 6.35 -7.59 -17.50
C ALA A 282 7.38 -8.04 -16.46
N GLN A 283 7.66 -7.21 -15.47
CA GLN A 283 8.62 -7.54 -14.42
C GLN A 283 8.12 -8.69 -13.53
N ALA A 284 6.83 -8.71 -13.18
CA ALA A 284 6.25 -9.82 -12.41
C ALA A 284 6.38 -11.16 -13.15
N LEU A 285 6.08 -11.19 -14.45
CA LEU A 285 6.22 -12.37 -15.28
C LEU A 285 7.68 -12.86 -15.37
N ALA A 286 8.63 -11.94 -15.51
CA ALA A 286 10.06 -12.25 -15.54
C ALA A 286 10.56 -12.83 -14.20
N LEU A 287 10.06 -12.32 -13.07
CA LEU A 287 10.46 -12.75 -11.73
C LEU A 287 9.65 -13.93 -11.19
N LEU A 288 8.62 -14.40 -11.91
CA LEU A 288 7.70 -15.42 -11.45
C LEU A 288 8.37 -16.74 -11.01
N PRO A 289 9.37 -17.30 -11.72
CA PRO A 289 10.06 -18.52 -11.28
C PRO A 289 10.79 -18.32 -9.94
N GLN A 290 11.50 -17.20 -9.78
CA GLN A 290 12.23 -16.88 -8.54
C GLN A 290 11.28 -16.64 -7.38
N LEU A 291 10.16 -15.94 -7.62
CA LEU A 291 9.14 -15.70 -6.63
C LEU A 291 8.48 -17.00 -6.13
N LYS A 292 8.14 -17.91 -7.05
CA LYS A 292 7.60 -19.24 -6.68
C LYS A 292 8.61 -19.99 -5.84
N ALA A 293 9.87 -20.07 -6.26
CA ALA A 293 10.94 -20.72 -5.50
C ALA A 293 11.11 -20.09 -4.10
N PHE A 294 11.02 -18.76 -3.98
CA PHE A 294 11.07 -18.07 -2.69
C PHE A 294 9.90 -18.48 -1.79
N LEU A 295 8.68 -18.59 -2.31
CA LEU A 295 7.48 -18.93 -1.53
C LEU A 295 7.44 -20.42 -1.14
N GLU A 296 8.00 -21.31 -1.97
CA GLU A 296 8.03 -22.77 -1.75
C GLU A 296 9.15 -23.22 -0.80
N ASN A 297 10.24 -22.45 -0.67
CA ASN A 297 11.35 -22.81 0.22
C ASN A 297 10.89 -22.84 1.68
N GLU A 298 10.55 -24.02 2.17
CA GLU A 298 10.35 -24.28 3.60
C GLU A 298 11.70 -24.16 4.31
N THR A 299 11.88 -23.15 5.13
CA THR A 299 13.06 -23.10 6.02
C THR A 299 12.85 -24.15 7.10
N THR A 300 13.54 -25.27 6.96
CA THR A 300 13.64 -26.28 8.02
C THR A 300 14.25 -25.62 9.26
N ARG A 301 13.45 -25.41 10.32
CA ARG A 301 13.92 -25.05 11.66
C ARG A 301 14.19 -26.29 12.48
#